data_df9bb3adfa147565e9a3b4bc97ecb1c1
#
_entry.id   df9bb3adfa147565e9a3b4bc97ecb1c1
#
_cell.length_a   1.000
_cell.length_b   1.000
_cell.length_c   1.000
_cell.angle_alpha   90.00
_cell.angle_beta   90.00
_cell.angle_gamma   90.00
#
_symmetry.space_group_name_H-M   'P 1'
#
loop_
_entity.id
_entity.type
_entity.pdbx_description
1 polymer ?
#
loop_
_entity_poly.entity_id
_entity_poly.type
_entity_poly.pdbx_seq_one_letter_code
_entity_poly.pdbx_strand_id
1 'polypeptide(L)'
;MNRKTMPETRGESIFFTAITAWMMVYVMTLYNTVLATGSFTNATFLIALKNMWIEYIIIGLLAYFVSGHLAKMCAFRVVQPGDRPIFIIFAIQTFTVIWQVAFASVIGVWHGYGFTVHFIPNYLMTYCKNFIMALPLQLIIIGPLARLIFRTLFARRTVQ
;
A
#
# COMPACT_ATOMS: atom_id res chain seq x y z
N MET A 1 10.48 26.77 -9.52
CA MET A 1 9.17 26.49 -8.89
C MET A 1 9.22 25.09 -8.30
N ASN A 2 9.67 25.01 -7.03
CA ASN A 2 9.84 23.72 -6.33
C ASN A 2 8.45 23.20 -5.91
N ARG A 3 7.86 22.34 -6.75
CA ARG A 3 6.60 21.67 -6.39
C ARG A 3 6.93 20.57 -5.39
N LYS A 4 6.45 20.68 -4.16
CA LYS A 4 6.57 19.63 -3.14
C LYS A 4 6.10 18.29 -3.72
N THR A 5 7.00 17.33 -3.81
CA THR A 5 6.71 16.00 -4.37
C THR A 5 6.55 14.93 -3.29
N MET A 6 6.97 15.25 -2.05
CA MET A 6 6.92 14.38 -0.89
C MET A 6 6.46 15.15 0.35
N PRO A 7 5.82 14.46 1.32
CA PRO A 7 5.45 15.06 2.59
C PRO A 7 6.69 15.45 3.41
N GLU A 8 6.71 16.65 3.94
CA GLU A 8 7.76 17.19 4.79
C GLU A 8 7.34 17.26 6.26
N THR A 9 6.04 17.43 6.52
CA THR A 9 5.47 17.49 7.87
C THR A 9 4.84 16.14 8.27
N ARG A 10 4.71 15.92 9.60
CA ARG A 10 4.03 14.72 10.12
C ARG A 10 2.59 14.61 9.63
N GLY A 11 1.85 15.73 9.60
CA GLY A 11 0.47 15.76 9.10
C GLY A 11 0.37 15.41 7.62
N GLU A 12 1.26 15.96 6.79
CA GLU A 12 1.35 15.62 5.36
C GLU A 12 1.68 14.13 5.14
N SER A 13 2.57 13.58 5.98
CA SER A 13 2.95 12.16 5.93
C SER A 13 1.77 11.25 6.29
N ILE A 14 1.01 11.59 7.35
CA ILE A 14 -0.18 10.85 7.74
C ILE A 14 -1.22 10.88 6.62
N PHE A 15 -1.49 12.05 6.07
CA PHE A 15 -2.46 12.21 4.98
C PHE A 15 -2.05 11.43 3.73
N PHE A 16 -0.78 11.52 3.32
CA PHE A 16 -0.25 10.79 2.17
C PHE A 16 -0.36 9.28 2.37
N THR A 17 0.02 8.79 3.56
CA THR A 17 -0.08 7.37 3.92
C THR A 17 -1.54 6.90 3.94
N ALA A 18 -2.44 7.70 4.51
CA ALA A 18 -3.87 7.36 4.59
C ALA A 18 -4.51 7.22 3.20
N ILE A 19 -4.26 8.17 2.29
CA ILE A 19 -4.78 8.10 0.91
C ILE A 19 -4.17 6.93 0.15
N THR A 20 -2.86 6.74 0.26
CA THR A 20 -2.17 5.65 -0.43
C THR A 20 -2.67 4.30 0.06
N ALA A 21 -2.81 4.13 1.39
CA ALA A 21 -3.35 2.92 1.99
C ALA A 21 -4.80 2.68 1.58
N TRP A 22 -5.65 3.73 1.55
CA TRP A 22 -7.04 3.62 1.14
C TRP A 22 -7.18 3.08 -0.29
N MET A 23 -6.46 3.69 -1.24
CA MET A 23 -6.48 3.25 -2.64
C MET A 23 -5.95 1.83 -2.78
N MET A 24 -4.85 1.52 -2.10
CA MET A 24 -4.21 0.20 -2.17
C MET A 24 -5.11 -0.89 -1.59
N VAL A 25 -5.66 -0.67 -0.39
CA VAL A 25 -6.55 -1.64 0.27
C VAL A 25 -7.80 -1.86 -0.55
N TYR A 26 -8.42 -0.79 -1.09
CA TYR A 26 -9.61 -0.92 -1.93
C TYR A 26 -9.36 -1.83 -3.15
N VAL A 27 -8.31 -1.56 -3.92
CA VAL A 27 -8.00 -2.35 -5.12
C VAL A 27 -7.61 -3.78 -4.76
N MET A 28 -6.86 -3.99 -3.67
CA MET A 28 -6.47 -5.32 -3.21
C MET A 28 -7.66 -6.12 -2.67
N THR A 29 -8.58 -5.48 -1.94
CA THR A 29 -9.82 -6.14 -1.50
C THR A 29 -10.70 -6.50 -2.69
N LEU A 30 -10.79 -5.62 -3.70
CA LEU A 30 -11.49 -5.92 -4.96
C LEU A 30 -10.85 -7.14 -5.65
N TYR A 31 -9.54 -7.15 -5.81
CA TYR A 31 -8.79 -8.25 -6.39
C TYR A 31 -9.02 -9.58 -5.64
N ASN A 32 -8.88 -9.57 -4.32
CA ASN A 32 -9.08 -10.75 -3.49
C ASN A 32 -10.54 -11.24 -3.53
N THR A 33 -11.52 -10.33 -3.60
CA THR A 33 -12.94 -10.69 -3.77
C THR A 33 -13.18 -11.39 -5.10
N VAL A 34 -12.60 -10.90 -6.19
CA VAL A 34 -12.70 -11.54 -7.52
C VAL A 34 -12.05 -12.92 -7.49
N LEU A 35 -10.89 -13.07 -6.87
CA LEU A 35 -10.24 -14.39 -6.75
C LEU A 35 -11.06 -15.38 -5.93
N ALA A 36 -11.73 -14.92 -4.89
CA ALA A 36 -12.54 -15.77 -4.01
C ALA A 36 -13.87 -16.18 -4.66
N THR A 37 -14.50 -15.27 -5.40
CA THR A 37 -15.82 -15.53 -6.04
C THR A 37 -15.74 -16.10 -7.45
N GLY A 38 -14.57 -15.97 -8.11
CA GLY A 38 -14.39 -16.33 -9.52
C GLY A 38 -15.20 -15.45 -10.48
N SER A 39 -15.80 -14.37 -10.01
CA SER A 39 -16.67 -13.49 -10.81
C SER A 39 -16.32 -12.02 -10.62
N PHE A 40 -16.42 -11.25 -11.70
CA PHE A 40 -16.21 -9.81 -11.70
C PHE A 40 -17.48 -9.10 -12.18
N THR A 41 -18.20 -8.51 -11.25
CA THR A 41 -19.50 -7.85 -11.51
C THR A 41 -19.52 -6.45 -10.89
N ASN A 42 -20.48 -5.61 -11.27
CA ASN A 42 -20.66 -4.31 -10.65
C ASN A 42 -20.89 -4.39 -9.12
N ALA A 43 -21.51 -5.47 -8.65
CA ALA A 43 -21.69 -5.70 -7.22
C ALA A 43 -20.36 -5.92 -6.49
N THR A 44 -19.33 -6.46 -7.15
CA THR A 44 -18.01 -6.70 -6.56
C THR A 44 -17.35 -5.41 -6.04
N PHE A 45 -17.56 -4.28 -6.74
CA PHE A 45 -17.05 -2.97 -6.30
C PHE A 45 -17.67 -2.52 -4.97
N LEU A 46 -18.99 -2.70 -4.81
CA LEU A 46 -19.70 -2.35 -3.58
C LEU A 46 -19.34 -3.30 -2.42
N ILE A 47 -19.19 -4.59 -2.70
CA ILE A 47 -18.76 -5.59 -1.73
C ILE A 47 -17.36 -5.26 -1.22
N ALA A 48 -16.42 -4.98 -2.13
CA ALA A 48 -15.07 -4.57 -1.78
C ALA A 48 -15.06 -3.31 -0.92
N LEU A 49 -15.85 -2.29 -1.28
CA LEU A 49 -15.96 -1.03 -0.53
C LEU A 49 -16.53 -1.24 0.88
N LYS A 50 -17.48 -2.16 1.05
CA LYS A 50 -18.04 -2.48 2.38
C LYS A 50 -17.06 -3.26 3.26
N ASN A 51 -16.32 -4.18 2.68
CA ASN A 51 -15.46 -5.10 3.42
C ASN A 51 -14.07 -4.53 3.74
N MET A 52 -13.60 -3.52 2.99
CA MET A 52 -12.25 -2.98 3.12
C MET A 52 -11.96 -2.23 4.43
N TRP A 53 -12.99 -1.75 5.16
CA TRP A 53 -12.78 -0.79 6.26
C TRP A 53 -11.96 -1.33 7.42
N ILE A 54 -12.17 -2.59 7.81
CA ILE A 54 -11.40 -3.23 8.88
C ILE A 54 -9.95 -3.40 8.43
N GLU A 55 -9.75 -3.94 7.22
CA GLU A 55 -8.42 -4.10 6.64
C GLU A 55 -7.72 -2.74 6.49
N TYR A 56 -8.43 -1.71 6.03
CA TYR A 56 -7.90 -0.36 5.88
C TYR A 56 -7.36 0.22 7.19
N ILE A 57 -8.11 0.09 8.28
CA ILE A 57 -7.66 0.60 9.59
C ILE A 57 -6.40 -0.16 10.03
N ILE A 58 -6.42 -1.48 9.99
CA ILE A 58 -5.29 -2.30 10.43
C ILE A 58 -4.06 -2.07 9.54
N ILE A 59 -4.22 -2.15 8.22
CA ILE A 59 -3.12 -1.97 7.27
C ILE A 59 -2.62 -0.52 7.28
N GLY A 60 -3.51 0.47 7.41
CA GLY A 60 -3.13 1.88 7.52
C GLY A 60 -2.27 2.17 8.74
N LEU A 61 -2.64 1.63 9.90
CA LEU A 61 -1.83 1.74 11.12
C LEU A 61 -0.48 1.03 10.98
N LEU A 62 -0.47 -0.20 10.47
CA LEU A 62 0.76 -0.94 10.20
C LEU A 62 1.64 -0.23 9.15
N ALA A 63 1.04 0.36 8.12
CA ALA A 63 1.76 1.13 7.11
C ALA A 63 2.47 2.33 7.72
N TYR A 64 1.79 3.08 8.58
CA TYR A 64 2.35 4.28 9.19
C TYR A 64 3.43 3.96 10.23
N PHE A 65 3.14 3.06 11.18
CA PHE A 65 4.04 2.80 12.31
C PHE A 65 5.16 1.82 12.00
N VAL A 66 4.90 0.80 11.18
CA VAL A 66 5.82 -0.33 10.97
C VAL A 66 6.37 -0.35 9.56
N SER A 67 5.52 -0.57 8.55
CA SER A 67 5.98 -0.78 7.17
C SER A 67 6.72 0.42 6.61
N GLY A 68 6.26 1.64 6.90
CA GLY A 68 6.90 2.87 6.44
C GLY A 68 8.30 3.07 7.03
N HIS A 69 8.50 2.68 8.29
CA HIS A 69 9.81 2.76 8.95
C HIS A 69 10.76 1.69 8.43
N LEU A 70 10.29 0.43 8.40
CA LEU A 70 11.07 -0.70 7.89
C LEU A 70 11.44 -0.51 6.40
N ALA A 71 10.50 -0.02 5.59
CA ALA A 71 10.73 0.24 4.18
C ALA A 71 11.83 1.26 3.96
N LYS A 72 11.83 2.37 4.70
CA LYS A 72 12.90 3.38 4.63
C LYS A 72 14.24 2.81 5.07
N MET A 73 14.27 2.07 6.18
CA MET A 73 15.49 1.44 6.68
C MET A 73 16.10 0.48 5.65
N CYS A 74 15.27 -0.36 5.00
CA CYS A 74 15.72 -1.26 3.95
C CYS A 74 16.12 -0.52 2.67
N ALA A 75 15.33 0.47 2.24
CA ALA A 75 15.60 1.24 1.05
C ALA A 75 16.95 1.96 1.12
N PHE A 76 17.25 2.64 2.23
CA PHE A 76 18.53 3.35 2.41
C PHE A 76 19.75 2.44 2.59
N ARG A 77 19.58 1.12 2.64
CA ARG A 77 20.69 0.17 2.48
C ARG A 77 21.03 -0.12 1.01
N VAL A 78 20.08 0.13 0.11
CA VAL A 78 20.21 -0.17 -1.33
C VAL A 78 20.47 1.11 -2.12
N VAL A 79 19.87 2.24 -1.73
CA VAL A 79 20.03 3.53 -2.39
C VAL A 79 20.74 4.53 -1.47
N GLN A 80 21.54 5.43 -2.07
CA GLN A 80 22.26 6.47 -1.35
C GLN A 80 21.48 7.80 -1.39
N PRO A 81 21.65 8.69 -0.41
CA PRO A 81 20.99 10.01 -0.39
C PRO A 81 21.33 10.91 -1.60
N GLY A 82 22.44 10.62 -2.31
CA GLY A 82 22.86 11.32 -3.52
C GLY A 82 22.27 10.76 -4.83
N ASP A 83 21.53 9.66 -4.76
CA ASP A 83 20.91 9.05 -5.94
C ASP A 83 19.75 9.91 -6.47
N ARG A 84 19.40 9.68 -7.73
CA ARG A 84 18.25 10.39 -8.33
C ARG A 84 16.98 10.13 -7.51
N PRO A 85 16.19 11.19 -7.20
CA PRO A 85 15.00 11.06 -6.35
C PRO A 85 14.03 9.97 -6.78
N ILE A 86 13.98 9.65 -8.08
CA ILE A 86 13.10 8.61 -8.61
C ILE A 86 13.50 7.21 -8.12
N PHE A 87 14.81 6.92 -8.02
CA PHE A 87 15.29 5.63 -7.53
C PHE A 87 15.02 5.46 -6.04
N ILE A 88 15.21 6.53 -5.27
CA ILE A 88 14.89 6.54 -3.83
C ILE A 88 13.39 6.28 -3.62
N ILE A 89 12.53 6.95 -4.41
CA ILE A 89 11.09 6.75 -4.36
C ILE A 89 10.71 5.30 -4.68
N PHE A 90 11.24 4.74 -5.77
CA PHE A 90 10.95 3.36 -6.16
C PHE A 90 11.43 2.35 -5.11
N ALA A 91 12.63 2.55 -4.56
CA ALA A 91 13.14 1.68 -3.50
C ALA A 91 12.23 1.71 -2.26
N ILE A 92 11.88 2.90 -1.76
CA ILE A 92 10.98 3.02 -0.61
C ILE A 92 9.62 2.37 -0.91
N GLN A 93 9.03 2.61 -2.07
CA GLN A 93 7.73 2.02 -2.44
C GLN A 93 7.80 0.50 -2.55
N THR A 94 8.85 -0.05 -3.16
CA THR A 94 9.05 -1.50 -3.28
C THR A 94 9.14 -2.16 -1.90
N PHE A 95 9.97 -1.63 -1.01
CA PHE A 95 10.07 -2.17 0.35
C PHE A 95 8.79 -1.94 1.16
N THR A 96 8.05 -0.85 0.93
CA THR A 96 6.73 -0.65 1.54
C THR A 96 5.76 -1.75 1.13
N VAL A 97 5.70 -2.08 -0.17
CA VAL A 97 4.84 -3.18 -0.66
C VAL A 97 5.24 -4.52 -0.07
N ILE A 98 6.54 -4.85 -0.02
CA ILE A 98 7.04 -6.09 0.57
C ILE A 98 6.49 -6.27 1.99
N TRP A 99 6.65 -5.27 2.84
CA TRP A 99 6.21 -5.34 4.23
C TRP A 99 4.68 -5.29 4.38
N GLN A 100 3.99 -4.43 3.62
CA GLN A 100 2.53 -4.35 3.68
C GLN A 100 1.86 -5.64 3.22
N VAL A 101 2.32 -6.23 2.12
CA VAL A 101 1.78 -7.51 1.63
C VAL A 101 2.08 -8.65 2.59
N ALA A 102 3.25 -8.65 3.24
CA ALA A 102 3.57 -9.64 4.26
C ALA A 102 2.56 -9.60 5.41
N PHE A 103 2.29 -8.42 5.98
CA PHE A 103 1.31 -8.27 7.06
C PHE A 103 -0.12 -8.53 6.61
N ALA A 104 -0.52 -8.00 5.45
CA ALA A 104 -1.86 -8.21 4.89
C ALA A 104 -2.15 -9.69 4.62
N SER A 105 -1.14 -10.44 4.14
CA SER A 105 -1.29 -11.87 3.87
C SER A 105 -1.43 -12.69 5.14
N VAL A 106 -0.75 -12.32 6.23
CA VAL A 106 -0.95 -12.96 7.55
C VAL A 106 -2.39 -12.76 8.01
N ILE A 107 -2.89 -11.52 7.95
CA ILE A 107 -4.25 -11.18 8.37
C ILE A 107 -5.28 -11.90 7.49
N GLY A 108 -5.08 -11.87 6.16
CA GLY A 108 -5.98 -12.50 5.20
C GLY A 108 -6.09 -14.01 5.38
N VAL A 109 -4.96 -14.69 5.60
CA VAL A 109 -4.94 -16.15 5.84
C VAL A 109 -5.55 -16.50 7.20
N TRP A 110 -5.23 -15.72 8.23
CA TRP A 110 -5.83 -15.91 9.56
C TRP A 110 -7.35 -15.74 9.53
N HIS A 111 -7.85 -14.72 8.85
CA HIS A 111 -9.29 -14.45 8.73
C HIS A 111 -10.01 -15.47 7.85
N GLY A 112 -9.37 -15.96 6.77
CA GLY A 112 -10.00 -16.90 5.83
C GLY A 112 -9.91 -18.37 6.23
N TYR A 113 -8.80 -18.79 6.85
CA TYR A 113 -8.51 -20.21 7.11
C TYR A 113 -8.21 -20.51 8.59
N GLY A 114 -8.03 -19.48 9.43
CA GLY A 114 -7.56 -19.64 10.81
C GLY A 114 -6.11 -20.15 10.90
N PHE A 115 -5.67 -20.46 12.13
CA PHE A 115 -4.38 -21.11 12.36
C PHE A 115 -4.51 -22.63 12.20
N THR A 116 -4.28 -23.12 10.98
CA THR A 116 -4.32 -24.55 10.64
C THR A 116 -2.92 -25.08 10.34
N VAL A 117 -2.78 -26.41 10.24
CA VAL A 117 -1.51 -27.07 9.86
C VAL A 117 -0.99 -26.57 8.50
N HIS A 118 -1.87 -26.10 7.64
CA HIS A 118 -1.54 -25.57 6.32
C HIS A 118 -1.35 -24.03 6.30
N PHE A 119 -1.19 -23.39 7.46
CA PHE A 119 -1.06 -21.93 7.54
C PHE A 119 0.10 -21.39 6.70
N ILE A 120 1.30 -22.00 6.80
CA ILE A 120 2.50 -21.54 6.08
C ILE A 120 2.35 -21.68 4.56
N PRO A 121 1.92 -22.81 3.99
CA PRO A 121 1.66 -22.91 2.56
C PRO A 121 0.62 -21.92 2.07
N ASN A 122 -0.49 -21.74 2.80
CA ASN A 122 -1.52 -20.77 2.46
C ASN A 122 -1.01 -19.32 2.53
N TYR A 123 -0.20 -19.01 3.53
CA TYR A 123 0.45 -17.69 3.65
C TYR A 123 1.37 -17.42 2.45
N LEU A 124 2.27 -18.34 2.11
CA LEU A 124 3.18 -18.15 0.99
C LEU A 124 2.43 -17.99 -0.34
N MET A 125 1.41 -18.80 -0.57
CA MET A 125 0.58 -18.70 -1.77
C MET A 125 -0.14 -17.34 -1.84
N THR A 126 -0.75 -16.91 -0.74
CA THR A 126 -1.44 -15.62 -0.65
C THR A 126 -0.48 -14.46 -0.80
N TYR A 127 0.69 -14.53 -0.15
CA TYR A 127 1.73 -13.54 -0.27
C TYR A 127 2.18 -13.37 -1.73
N CYS A 128 2.53 -14.46 -2.41
CA CYS A 128 2.99 -14.40 -3.80
C CYS A 128 1.91 -13.82 -4.74
N LYS A 129 0.66 -14.26 -4.62
CA LYS A 129 -0.45 -13.73 -5.44
C LYS A 129 -0.67 -12.24 -5.20
N ASN A 130 -0.71 -11.83 -3.95
CA ASN A 130 -0.90 -10.44 -3.58
C ASN A 130 0.30 -9.58 -3.97
N PHE A 131 1.53 -10.08 -3.83
CA PHE A 131 2.74 -9.35 -4.18
C PHE A 131 2.85 -9.07 -5.68
N ILE A 132 2.58 -10.08 -6.53
CA ILE A 132 2.59 -9.94 -7.98
C ILE A 132 1.61 -8.86 -8.45
N MET A 133 0.45 -8.74 -7.81
CA MET A 133 -0.52 -7.68 -8.12
C MET A 133 -0.17 -6.35 -7.47
N ALA A 134 0.22 -6.35 -6.20
CA ALA A 134 0.44 -5.16 -5.41
C ALA A 134 1.63 -4.31 -5.89
N LEU A 135 2.73 -4.96 -6.30
CA LEU A 135 3.95 -4.25 -6.68
C LEU A 135 3.76 -3.38 -7.93
N PRO A 136 3.30 -3.89 -9.08
CA PRO A 136 3.05 -3.04 -10.24
C PRO A 136 1.92 -2.03 -9.98
N LEU A 137 0.87 -2.40 -9.24
CA LEU A 137 -0.20 -1.50 -8.85
C LEU A 137 0.35 -0.29 -8.08
N GLN A 138 1.20 -0.53 -7.08
CA GLN A 138 1.81 0.53 -6.27
C GLN A 138 2.74 1.42 -7.09
N LEU A 139 3.61 0.83 -7.92
CA LEU A 139 4.64 1.59 -8.64
C LEU A 139 4.06 2.39 -9.80
N ILE A 140 3.12 1.82 -10.55
CA ILE A 140 2.62 2.38 -11.81
C ILE A 140 1.37 3.24 -11.61
N ILE A 141 0.49 2.86 -10.69
CA ILE A 141 -0.83 3.50 -10.52
C ILE A 141 -0.91 4.26 -9.21
N ILE A 142 -0.87 3.58 -8.07
CA ILE A 142 -1.16 4.18 -6.77
C ILE A 142 -0.11 5.22 -6.38
N GLY A 143 1.16 4.92 -6.55
CA GLY A 143 2.24 5.84 -6.21
C GLY A 143 2.20 7.15 -7.00
N PRO A 144 2.12 7.15 -8.33
CA PRO A 144 1.94 8.37 -9.12
C PRO A 144 0.64 9.11 -8.80
N LEU A 145 -0.48 8.38 -8.63
CA LEU A 145 -1.79 8.96 -8.33
C LEU A 145 -1.81 9.63 -6.94
N ALA A 146 -1.26 8.96 -5.92
CA ALA A 146 -1.14 9.55 -4.58
C ALA A 146 -0.31 10.83 -4.58
N ARG A 147 0.80 10.85 -5.32
CA ARG A 147 1.62 12.06 -5.49
C ARG A 147 0.88 13.17 -6.25
N LEU A 148 0.09 12.81 -7.25
CA LEU A 148 -0.74 13.77 -7.98
C LEU A 148 -1.76 14.43 -7.05
N ILE A 149 -2.52 13.61 -6.29
CA ILE A 149 -3.51 14.09 -5.31
C ILE A 149 -2.83 14.97 -4.27
N PHE A 150 -1.72 14.51 -3.69
CA PHE A 150 -0.96 15.26 -2.70
C PHE A 150 -0.52 16.64 -3.24
N ARG A 151 0.05 16.67 -4.44
CA ARG A 151 0.47 17.92 -5.10
C ARG A 151 -0.71 18.85 -5.36
N THR A 152 -1.85 18.34 -5.77
CA THR A 152 -3.04 19.17 -6.06
C THR A 152 -3.59 19.81 -4.79
N LEU A 153 -3.56 19.09 -3.66
CA LEU A 153 -4.11 19.57 -2.40
C LEU A 153 -3.14 20.50 -1.64
N PHE A 154 -1.85 20.21 -1.65
CA PHE A 154 -0.86 20.93 -0.87
C PHE A 154 -0.07 21.98 -1.67
N ALA A 155 -0.11 21.99 -3.01
CA ALA A 155 0.53 23.02 -3.82
C ALA A 155 -0.11 24.40 -3.65
N ARG A 156 -1.35 24.50 -3.15
CA ARG A 156 -2.04 25.77 -2.91
C ARG A 156 -1.62 26.48 -1.62
N ARG A 157 -0.91 25.82 -0.70
CA ARG A 157 -0.49 26.41 0.60
C ARG A 157 0.83 27.18 0.56
N THR A 158 1.51 27.24 -0.58
CA THR A 158 2.82 27.93 -0.72
C THR A 158 2.71 29.32 -1.34
N VAL A 159 1.51 29.89 -1.44
CA VAL A 159 1.25 31.24 -2.03
C VAL A 159 0.62 32.16 -0.97
N GLN A 160 1.08 32.10 0.25
CA GLN A 160 0.85 33.17 1.26
C GLN A 160 2.15 33.48 1.98
#